data_bc664a690c6527fa857a2f484938b0ef
#
_entry.id   bc664a690c6527fa857a2f484938b0ef
#
_cell.length_a   1.000
_cell.length_b   1.000
_cell.length_c   1.000
_cell.angle_alpha   90.00
_cell.angle_beta   90.00
_cell.angle_gamma   90.00
#
_symmetry.space_group_name_H-M   'P 1'
#
loop_
_entity.id
_entity.type
_entity.pdbx_description
1 polymer ?
#
loop_
_entity_poly.entity_id
_entity_poly.type
_entity_poly.pdbx_seq_one_letter_code
_entity_poly.pdbx_strand_id
1 'polypeptide(L)'
;GMALNHGITSTDADSGEVSQGGDFIDRYVFPDGELPHISLALEAMQRGGLEVLDVESLRRHYARTLSIWTENFESRAAQIHALVDEEKFRIWRVYLAGCAYAFENDDVSIFQVLCRKAGRSAQQIPWSRRYMYESGKPLGEI
;
A
#
# COMPACT_ATOMS: atom_id res chain seq x y z
N GLY A 1 -4.23 11.67 -19.18
CA GLY A 1 -4.76 11.35 -17.85
C GLY A 1 -3.62 11.03 -16.88
N MET A 2 -3.91 11.05 -15.60
CA MET A 2 -3.03 10.63 -14.50
C MET A 2 -3.50 9.27 -13.97
N ALA A 3 -2.59 8.53 -13.37
CA ALA A 3 -2.86 7.28 -12.67
C ALA A 3 -2.27 7.35 -11.27
N LEU A 4 -2.97 6.81 -10.28
CA LEU A 4 -2.49 6.63 -8.93
C LEU A 4 -2.39 5.13 -8.65
N ASN A 5 -1.19 4.65 -8.40
CA ASN A 5 -0.96 3.30 -7.91
C ASN A 5 -0.88 3.33 -6.39
N HIS A 6 -1.51 2.35 -5.73
CA HIS A 6 -1.47 2.21 -4.29
C HIS A 6 -1.15 0.74 -3.97
N GLY A 7 0.00 0.49 -3.38
CA GLY A 7 0.48 -0.88 -3.18
C GLY A 7 1.38 -1.04 -1.97
N ILE A 8 1.30 -2.22 -1.36
CA ILE A 8 2.19 -2.66 -0.28
C ILE A 8 3.52 -3.09 -0.91
N THR A 9 4.62 -2.81 -0.21
CA THR A 9 5.98 -3.12 -0.64
C THR A 9 6.77 -3.74 0.50
N SER A 10 7.77 -4.55 0.15
CA SER A 10 8.83 -4.91 1.09
C SER A 10 9.71 -3.70 1.41
N THR A 11 10.29 -3.66 2.59
CA THR A 11 11.33 -2.70 2.96
C THR A 11 12.73 -3.24 2.73
N ASP A 12 12.87 -4.54 2.46
CA ASP A 12 14.14 -5.17 2.11
C ASP A 12 14.57 -4.79 0.68
N ALA A 13 15.59 -3.95 0.58
CA ALA A 13 16.16 -3.50 -0.68
C ALA A 13 17.28 -4.41 -1.19
N ASP A 14 17.87 -5.24 -0.33
CA ASP A 14 19.09 -5.99 -0.65
C ASP A 14 18.80 -7.33 -1.34
N SER A 15 17.61 -7.86 -1.17
CA SER A 15 17.24 -9.16 -1.75
C SER A 15 17.24 -9.15 -3.28
N GLY A 16 17.03 -7.99 -3.93
CA GLY A 16 16.84 -7.91 -5.39
C GLY A 16 15.67 -8.75 -5.91
N GLU A 17 15.08 -9.53 -5.01
CA GLU A 17 13.98 -10.44 -5.21
C GLU A 17 12.72 -9.90 -4.54
N VAL A 18 11.59 -10.35 -5.04
CA VAL A 18 10.31 -10.00 -4.45
C VAL A 18 10.14 -10.80 -3.15
N SER A 19 10.00 -10.11 -2.03
CA SER A 19 9.79 -10.76 -0.73
C SER A 19 8.42 -11.47 -0.73
N GLN A 20 8.42 -12.74 -0.36
CA GLN A 20 7.18 -13.46 -0.04
C GLN A 20 6.71 -13.07 1.35
N GLY A 21 5.41 -12.88 1.53
CA GLY A 21 4.80 -12.42 2.79
C GLY A 21 4.89 -13.40 3.98
N GLY A 22 5.77 -14.40 3.90
CA GLY A 22 5.94 -15.49 4.86
C GLY A 22 4.90 -16.61 4.68
N ASP A 23 5.26 -17.81 5.18
CA ASP A 23 4.48 -19.04 5.01
C ASP A 23 3.00 -18.92 5.40
N PHE A 24 2.71 -18.13 6.44
CA PHE A 24 1.33 -17.94 6.89
C PHE A 24 0.50 -17.14 5.89
N ILE A 25 1.05 -16.04 5.37
CA ILE A 25 0.35 -15.19 4.40
C ILE A 25 0.14 -15.95 3.08
N ASP A 26 1.19 -16.60 2.59
CA ASP A 26 1.13 -17.39 1.36
C ASP A 26 0.10 -18.53 1.46
N ARG A 27 0.10 -19.24 2.59
CA ARG A 27 -0.77 -20.40 2.76
C ARG A 27 -2.24 -20.05 2.99
N TYR A 28 -2.54 -18.96 3.71
CA TYR A 28 -3.89 -18.73 4.23
C TYR A 28 -4.58 -17.47 3.74
N VAL A 29 -3.84 -16.48 3.23
CA VAL A 29 -4.41 -15.17 2.91
C VAL A 29 -4.22 -14.79 1.45
N PHE A 30 -2.98 -14.81 0.96
CA PHE A 30 -2.61 -14.43 -0.40
C PHE A 30 -1.64 -15.46 -1.00
N PRO A 31 -2.14 -16.60 -1.47
CA PRO A 31 -1.29 -17.59 -2.15
C PRO A 31 -0.56 -16.95 -3.34
N ASP A 32 0.73 -17.25 -3.46
CA ASP A 32 1.63 -16.68 -4.48
C ASP A 32 1.75 -15.14 -4.42
N GLY A 33 1.41 -14.54 -3.28
CA GLY A 33 1.49 -13.10 -3.06
C GLY A 33 2.94 -12.62 -2.96
N GLU A 34 3.31 -11.64 -3.78
CA GLU A 34 4.64 -11.04 -3.82
C GLU A 34 4.61 -9.57 -3.39
N LEU A 35 5.64 -9.16 -2.63
CA LEU A 35 5.82 -7.78 -2.20
C LEU A 35 7.13 -7.23 -2.81
N PRO A 36 7.07 -6.49 -3.92
CA PRO A 36 8.26 -5.87 -4.49
C PRO A 36 8.76 -4.74 -3.59
N HIS A 37 10.06 -4.50 -3.56
CA HIS A 37 10.59 -3.24 -3.04
C HIS A 37 10.11 -2.07 -3.92
N ILE A 38 9.93 -0.88 -3.33
CA ILE A 38 9.41 0.29 -4.05
C ILE A 38 10.23 0.64 -5.30
N SER A 39 11.54 0.45 -5.27
CA SER A 39 12.42 0.71 -6.43
C SER A 39 12.04 -0.14 -7.65
N LEU A 40 11.70 -1.42 -7.45
CA LEU A 40 11.28 -2.31 -8.53
C LEU A 40 9.94 -1.88 -9.11
N ALA A 41 9.00 -1.45 -8.26
CA ALA A 41 7.72 -0.93 -8.72
C ALA A 41 7.89 0.34 -9.57
N LEU A 42 8.73 1.28 -9.11
CA LEU A 42 9.01 2.52 -9.85
C LEU A 42 9.72 2.23 -11.17
N GLU A 43 10.70 1.33 -11.18
CA GLU A 43 11.40 0.91 -12.40
C GLU A 43 10.43 0.28 -13.40
N ALA A 44 9.56 -0.63 -12.95
CA ALA A 44 8.56 -1.26 -13.80
C ALA A 44 7.59 -0.24 -14.41
N MET A 45 7.14 0.75 -13.63
CA MET A 45 6.29 1.84 -14.12
C MET A 45 6.99 2.66 -15.21
N GLN A 46 8.25 3.03 -15.00
CA GLN A 46 9.03 3.80 -15.97
C GLN A 46 9.30 3.00 -17.24
N ARG A 47 9.67 1.72 -17.12
CA ARG A 47 9.81 0.81 -18.26
C ARG A 47 8.49 0.62 -19.03
N GLY A 48 7.36 0.66 -18.31
CA GLY A 48 6.01 0.63 -18.90
C GLY A 48 5.58 1.94 -19.56
N GLY A 49 6.47 2.95 -19.64
CA GLY A 49 6.20 4.24 -20.29
C GLY A 49 5.41 5.22 -19.41
N LEU A 50 5.51 5.07 -18.10
CA LEU A 50 4.96 6.04 -17.14
C LEU A 50 6.07 6.97 -16.63
N GLU A 51 5.74 8.24 -16.51
CA GLU A 51 6.53 9.23 -15.76
C GLU A 51 5.99 9.29 -14.33
N VAL A 52 6.84 8.98 -13.35
CA VAL A 52 6.51 9.10 -11.93
C VAL A 52 6.59 10.57 -11.53
N LEU A 53 5.53 11.12 -10.99
CA LEU A 53 5.40 12.52 -10.60
C LEU A 53 5.55 12.71 -9.10
N ASP A 54 5.04 11.76 -8.31
CA ASP A 54 5.06 11.82 -6.86
C ASP A 54 5.05 10.42 -6.25
N VAL A 55 5.69 10.30 -5.08
CA VAL A 55 5.69 9.08 -4.27
C VAL A 55 5.47 9.47 -2.82
N GLU A 56 4.38 9.00 -2.24
CA GLU A 56 4.03 9.26 -0.84
C GLU A 56 4.01 7.96 -0.05
N SER A 57 4.76 7.92 1.07
CA SER A 57 4.72 6.80 2.00
C SER A 57 3.56 6.97 2.99
N LEU A 58 2.71 5.95 3.04
CA LEU A 58 1.58 5.88 3.97
C LEU A 58 1.78 4.80 5.06
N ARG A 59 3.00 4.31 5.26
CA ARG A 59 3.29 3.25 6.23
C ARG A 59 2.72 3.56 7.62
N ARG A 60 2.99 4.74 8.16
CA ARG A 60 2.51 5.16 9.49
C ARG A 60 0.98 5.27 9.57
N HIS A 61 0.35 5.68 8.48
CA HIS A 61 -1.11 5.71 8.37
C HIS A 61 -1.70 4.30 8.39
N TYR A 62 -1.05 3.37 7.69
CA TYR A 62 -1.49 1.97 7.66
C TYR A 62 -1.26 1.25 8.98
N ALA A 63 -0.14 1.47 9.68
CA ALA A 63 0.05 0.98 11.04
C ALA A 63 -1.15 1.39 11.94
N ARG A 64 -1.55 2.66 11.91
CA ARG A 64 -2.72 3.15 12.65
C ARG A 64 -4.02 2.52 12.16
N THR A 65 -4.23 2.43 10.86
CA THR A 65 -5.44 1.83 10.28
C THR A 65 -5.60 0.38 10.70
N LEU A 66 -4.54 -0.41 10.64
CA LEU A 66 -4.56 -1.82 11.01
C LEU A 66 -4.74 -2.03 12.51
N SER A 67 -4.18 -1.16 13.35
CA SER A 67 -4.47 -1.16 14.79
C SER A 67 -5.96 -0.95 15.05
N ILE A 68 -6.58 0.04 14.40
CA ILE A 68 -8.02 0.29 14.51
C ILE A 68 -8.84 -0.90 13.98
N TRP A 69 -8.44 -1.52 12.90
CA TRP A 69 -9.13 -2.71 12.36
C TRP A 69 -9.03 -3.89 13.33
N THR A 70 -7.86 -4.10 13.95
CA THR A 70 -7.66 -5.13 14.97
C THR A 70 -8.56 -4.88 16.19
N GLU A 71 -8.59 -3.66 16.70
CA GLU A 71 -9.48 -3.28 17.81
C GLU A 71 -10.96 -3.49 17.47
N ASN A 72 -11.38 -3.09 16.26
CA ASN A 72 -12.74 -3.29 15.76
C ASN A 72 -13.10 -4.79 15.63
N PHE A 73 -12.16 -5.60 15.16
CA PHE A 73 -12.32 -7.05 15.04
C PHE A 73 -12.52 -7.67 16.43
N GLU A 74 -11.65 -7.36 17.38
CA GLU A 74 -11.72 -7.88 18.75
C GLU A 74 -13.01 -7.44 19.45
N SER A 75 -13.42 -6.18 19.30
CA SER A 75 -14.65 -5.67 19.92
C SER A 75 -15.94 -6.33 19.41
N ARG A 76 -15.87 -6.95 18.21
CA ARG A 76 -16.99 -7.65 17.58
C ARG A 76 -16.74 -9.14 17.40
N ALA A 77 -15.79 -9.70 18.15
CA ALA A 77 -15.35 -11.09 18.00
C ALA A 77 -16.50 -12.10 18.01
N ALA A 78 -17.45 -11.99 18.94
CA ALA A 78 -18.60 -12.89 19.01
C ALA A 78 -19.51 -12.81 17.76
N GLN A 79 -19.69 -11.60 17.20
CA GLN A 79 -20.51 -11.41 16.00
C GLN A 79 -19.82 -11.97 14.78
N ILE A 80 -18.52 -11.74 14.65
CA ILE A 80 -17.71 -12.25 13.52
C ILE A 80 -17.63 -13.77 13.59
N HIS A 81 -17.41 -14.33 14.77
CA HIS A 81 -17.35 -15.78 14.99
C HIS A 81 -18.67 -16.50 14.63
N ALA A 82 -19.81 -15.81 14.73
CA ALA A 82 -21.08 -16.35 14.30
C ALA A 82 -21.27 -16.35 12.77
N LEU A 83 -20.42 -15.60 12.02
CA LEU A 83 -20.52 -15.48 10.57
C LEU A 83 -19.53 -16.37 9.81
N VAL A 84 -18.44 -16.79 10.46
CA VAL A 84 -17.38 -17.59 9.86
C VAL A 84 -17.04 -18.80 10.74
N ASP A 85 -16.37 -19.81 10.17
CA ASP A 85 -15.84 -20.93 10.94
C ASP A 85 -14.65 -20.49 11.83
N GLU A 86 -14.31 -21.33 12.82
CA GLU A 86 -13.24 -21.10 13.78
C GLU A 86 -11.89 -20.89 13.09
N GLU A 87 -11.61 -21.62 12.01
CA GLU A 87 -10.35 -21.52 11.27
C GLU A 87 -10.20 -20.13 10.64
N LYS A 88 -11.20 -19.66 9.91
CA LYS A 88 -11.21 -18.32 9.31
C LYS A 88 -11.12 -17.22 10.35
N PHE A 89 -11.84 -17.36 11.46
CA PHE A 89 -11.78 -16.40 12.54
C PHE A 89 -10.34 -16.25 13.07
N ARG A 90 -9.65 -17.37 13.33
CA ARG A 90 -8.25 -17.35 13.79
C ARG A 90 -7.28 -16.80 12.76
N ILE A 91 -7.45 -17.19 11.50
CA ILE A 91 -6.62 -16.67 10.39
C ILE A 91 -6.69 -15.15 10.35
N TRP A 92 -7.89 -14.58 10.31
CA TRP A 92 -8.06 -13.13 10.23
C TRP A 92 -7.59 -12.40 11.48
N ARG A 93 -7.77 -12.98 12.65
CA ARG A 93 -7.26 -12.43 13.92
C ARG A 93 -5.75 -12.30 13.92
N VAL A 94 -5.05 -13.36 13.52
CA VAL A 94 -3.58 -13.38 13.44
C VAL A 94 -3.10 -12.44 12.33
N TYR A 95 -3.76 -12.46 11.17
CA TYR A 95 -3.43 -11.62 10.04
C TYR A 95 -3.49 -10.13 10.37
N LEU A 96 -4.59 -9.66 10.93
CA LEU A 96 -4.75 -8.23 11.26
C LEU A 96 -3.70 -7.75 12.27
N ALA A 97 -3.48 -8.53 13.34
CA ALA A 97 -2.47 -8.21 14.35
C ALA A 97 -1.05 -8.25 13.77
N GLY A 98 -0.74 -9.26 12.97
CA GLY A 98 0.56 -9.41 12.29
C GLY A 98 0.84 -8.27 11.31
N CYS A 99 -0.16 -7.87 10.53
CA CYS A 99 -0.02 -6.73 9.63
C CYS A 99 0.18 -5.41 10.38
N ALA A 100 -0.57 -5.17 11.46
CA ALA A 100 -0.37 -3.97 12.29
C ALA A 100 1.07 -3.91 12.81
N TYR A 101 1.58 -5.02 13.32
CA TYR A 101 2.95 -5.15 13.79
C TYR A 101 3.98 -4.90 12.67
N ALA A 102 3.82 -5.53 11.51
CA ALA A 102 4.73 -5.41 10.38
C ALA A 102 4.84 -3.96 9.87
N PHE A 103 3.73 -3.23 9.76
CA PHE A 103 3.75 -1.81 9.39
C PHE A 103 4.36 -0.91 10.48
N GLU A 104 4.17 -1.24 11.75
CA GLU A 104 4.74 -0.49 12.87
C GLU A 104 6.26 -0.64 12.93
N ASN A 105 6.78 -1.84 12.72
CA ASN A 105 8.19 -2.18 12.85
C ASN A 105 9.00 -2.05 11.55
N ASP A 106 8.40 -1.51 10.48
CA ASP A 106 9.07 -1.28 9.19
C ASP A 106 9.46 -2.56 8.44
N ASP A 107 8.76 -3.68 8.69
CA ASP A 107 8.94 -4.91 7.92
C ASP A 107 8.32 -4.78 6.52
N VAL A 108 7.22 -4.01 6.42
CA VAL A 108 6.55 -3.69 5.16
C VAL A 108 6.20 -2.20 5.10
N SER A 109 6.04 -1.70 3.90
CA SER A 109 5.57 -0.33 3.66
C SER A 109 4.40 -0.31 2.68
N ILE A 110 3.83 0.87 2.45
CA ILE A 110 2.81 1.10 1.44
C ILE A 110 2.99 2.50 0.87
N PHE A 111 2.89 2.59 -0.45
CA PHE A 111 3.08 3.85 -1.15
C PHE A 111 1.89 4.18 -2.06
N GLN A 112 1.63 5.47 -2.21
CA GLN A 112 0.89 6.02 -3.34
C GLN A 112 1.88 6.61 -4.32
N VAL A 113 1.80 6.15 -5.57
CA VAL A 113 2.66 6.60 -6.67
C VAL A 113 1.79 7.27 -7.72
N LEU A 114 1.95 8.59 -7.86
CA LEU A 114 1.26 9.37 -8.88
C LEU A 114 2.06 9.35 -10.17
N CYS A 115 1.42 8.92 -11.25
CA CYS A 115 2.05 8.76 -12.55
C CYS A 115 1.24 9.41 -13.67
N ARG A 116 1.90 9.66 -14.79
CA ARG A 116 1.26 9.96 -16.08
C ARG A 116 1.94 9.21 -17.21
N LYS A 117 1.36 9.22 -18.41
CA LYS A 117 2.02 8.70 -19.60
C LYS A 117 3.25 9.57 -19.93
N ALA A 118 4.42 8.94 -20.07
CA ALA A 118 5.66 9.62 -20.45
C ALA A 118 5.57 10.25 -21.87
N GLY A 119 6.44 11.21 -22.15
CA GLY A 119 6.53 11.85 -23.48
C GLY A 119 5.46 12.86 -23.79
N ARG A 120 4.58 13.20 -22.83
CA ARG A 120 3.59 14.29 -23.01
C ARG A 120 4.11 15.61 -22.45
N SER A 121 3.69 16.73 -23.06
CA SER A 121 4.05 18.08 -22.60
C SER A 121 3.76 18.26 -21.11
N ALA A 122 4.72 18.83 -20.38
CA ALA A 122 4.59 19.13 -18.94
C ALA A 122 3.67 20.32 -18.63
N GLN A 123 3.16 21.03 -19.65
CA GLN A 123 2.43 22.29 -19.49
C GLN A 123 1.13 22.26 -18.66
N GLN A 124 0.69 21.07 -18.26
CA GLN A 124 -0.55 20.88 -17.48
C GLN A 124 -0.32 20.41 -16.05
N ILE A 125 0.94 20.32 -15.59
CA ILE A 125 1.24 19.88 -14.22
C ILE A 125 1.77 21.08 -13.44
N PRO A 126 1.16 21.40 -12.29
CA PRO A 126 1.67 22.43 -11.41
C PRO A 126 3.12 22.18 -10.97
N TRP A 127 3.92 23.24 -10.85
CA TRP A 127 5.32 23.17 -10.44
C TRP A 127 5.52 22.78 -8.97
N SER A 128 4.50 22.94 -8.14
CA SER A 128 4.56 22.62 -6.71
C SER A 128 3.50 21.59 -6.33
N ARG A 129 3.71 20.91 -5.21
CA ARG A 129 2.74 19.95 -4.63
C ARG A 129 1.51 20.64 -4.00
N ARG A 130 1.42 21.97 -3.99
CA ARG A 130 0.33 22.72 -3.32
C ARG A 130 -1.05 22.21 -3.73
N TYR A 131 -1.25 21.91 -5.03
CA TYR A 131 -2.53 21.42 -5.55
C TYR A 131 -3.00 20.09 -4.95
N MET A 132 -2.10 19.29 -4.40
CA MET A 132 -2.44 18.02 -3.74
C MET A 132 -3.05 18.24 -2.35
N TYR A 133 -2.80 19.39 -1.72
CA TYR A 133 -3.19 19.69 -0.34
C TYR A 133 -4.29 20.75 -0.24
N GLU A 134 -4.53 21.53 -1.29
CA GLU A 134 -5.57 22.56 -1.32
C GLU A 134 -6.84 22.01 -1.98
N SER A 135 -7.89 21.78 -1.17
CA SER A 135 -9.19 21.32 -1.67
C SER A 135 -9.85 22.43 -2.50
N GLY A 136 -10.29 22.09 -3.71
CA GLY A 136 -11.25 22.91 -4.48
C GLY A 136 -10.70 23.92 -5.46
N LYS A 137 -9.38 23.98 -5.71
CA LYS A 137 -8.85 24.80 -6.82
C LYS A 137 -8.64 23.95 -8.08
N PRO A 138 -9.11 24.41 -9.25
CA PRO A 138 -8.86 23.71 -10.50
C PRO A 138 -7.36 23.70 -10.84
N LEU A 139 -6.88 22.61 -11.45
CA LEU A 139 -5.50 22.34 -11.89
C LEU A 139 -4.99 23.34 -12.95
N GLY A 140 -5.27 24.60 -12.90
CA GLY A 140 -4.87 25.57 -13.92
C GLY A 140 -4.60 26.98 -13.42
N GLU A 141 -4.79 27.24 -12.13
CA GLU A 141 -4.65 28.60 -11.57
C GLU A 141 -3.43 28.78 -10.64
N ILE A 142 -2.31 28.11 -10.94
CA ILE A 142 -1.07 28.28 -10.17
C ILE A 142 0.04 28.78 -11.08
#